data_e859e3ad9a3937f35a79e918f7c7e387
#
_entry.id   e859e3ad9a3937f35a79e918f7c7e387
#
_cell.length_a   1.000
_cell.length_b   1.000
_cell.length_c   1.000
_cell.angle_alpha   90.00
_cell.angle_beta   90.00
_cell.angle_gamma   90.00
#
_symmetry.space_group_name_H-M   'P 1'
#
loop_
_entity.id
_entity.type
_entity.pdbx_description
1 polymer ?
#
loop_
_entity_poly.entity_id
_entity_poly.type
_entity_poly.pdbx_seq_one_letter_code
_entity_poly.pdbx_strand_id
1 'polypeptide(L)'
;MTDGLGFVAILTAELHFPEASSRKEKRHFVRSAKDNLRNRFGAAVAEVDHHDLWQRAALTVACVARSAHDAGELADGAERWLASGEWTLVRCDRLLVSPGDDA
;
A
#
# COMPACT_ATOMS: atom_id res chain seq x y z
N MET A 1 30.36 -5.76 -8.31
CA MET A 1 29.23 -6.57 -7.89
C MET A 1 27.97 -5.75 -7.88
N THR A 2 26.95 -6.29 -8.44
CA THR A 2 25.71 -5.54 -8.56
C THR A 2 24.57 -6.17 -7.77
N ASP A 3 24.92 -6.85 -6.68
CA ASP A 3 23.92 -7.50 -5.84
C ASP A 3 22.99 -6.49 -5.16
N GLY A 4 23.42 -5.22 -5.14
CA GLY A 4 22.74 -4.19 -4.38
C GLY A 4 21.74 -3.38 -5.18
N LEU A 5 20.99 -4.00 -6.09
CA LEU A 5 19.97 -3.27 -6.86
C LEU A 5 18.68 -3.03 -6.08
N GLY A 6 18.57 -3.63 -4.90
CA GLY A 6 17.42 -3.42 -4.04
C GLY A 6 16.25 -4.30 -4.37
N PHE A 7 15.19 -4.12 -3.57
CA PHE A 7 13.94 -4.88 -3.69
C PHE A 7 12.76 -3.96 -3.49
N VAL A 8 11.68 -4.27 -4.17
CA VAL A 8 10.42 -3.54 -4.02
C VAL A 8 9.34 -4.54 -3.64
N ALA A 9 8.72 -4.33 -2.48
CA ALA A 9 7.54 -5.08 -2.11
C ALA A 9 6.33 -4.26 -2.52
N ILE A 10 5.48 -4.83 -3.34
CA ILE A 10 4.30 -4.16 -3.86
C ILE A 10 3.07 -4.81 -3.25
N LEU A 11 2.27 -4.01 -2.56
CA LEU A 11 0.98 -4.44 -2.03
C LEU A 11 -0.12 -3.85 -2.90
N THR A 12 -1.13 -4.66 -3.21
CA THR A 12 -2.38 -4.15 -3.77
C THR A 12 -3.46 -4.42 -2.75
N ALA A 13 -3.99 -3.34 -2.16
CA ALA A 13 -4.91 -3.41 -1.05
C ALA A 13 -6.28 -2.92 -1.48
N GLU A 14 -7.31 -3.71 -1.24
CA GLU A 14 -8.70 -3.30 -1.41
C GLU A 14 -9.27 -2.90 -0.07
N LEU A 15 -9.77 -1.67 0.02
CA LEU A 15 -10.32 -1.11 1.24
C LEU A 15 -11.81 -0.86 1.08
N HIS A 16 -12.55 -1.10 2.16
CA HIS A 16 -13.95 -0.77 2.27
C HIS A 16 -14.13 0.23 3.41
N PHE A 17 -14.84 1.32 3.12
CA PHE A 17 -15.09 2.39 4.08
C PHE A 17 -16.58 2.41 4.44
N PRO A 18 -17.02 1.58 5.38
CA PRO A 18 -18.46 1.48 5.69
C PRO A 18 -19.04 2.79 6.23
N GLU A 19 -18.20 3.62 6.86
CA GLU A 19 -18.64 4.89 7.43
C GLU A 19 -18.66 6.03 6.43
N ALA A 20 -18.15 5.84 5.22
CA ALA A 20 -18.12 6.93 4.23
C ALA A 20 -19.51 7.12 3.63
N SER A 21 -20.02 8.33 3.75
CA SER A 21 -21.33 8.70 3.21
C SER A 21 -21.21 9.68 2.05
N SER A 22 -20.01 9.99 1.61
CA SER A 22 -19.77 10.94 0.52
C SER A 22 -18.38 10.73 -0.07
N ARG A 23 -18.15 11.28 -1.28
CA ARG A 23 -16.84 11.29 -1.91
C ARG A 23 -15.82 12.07 -1.08
N LYS A 24 -16.29 13.12 -0.40
CA LYS A 24 -15.42 13.93 0.45
C LYS A 24 -14.87 13.12 1.61
N GLU A 25 -15.72 12.34 2.26
CA GLU A 25 -15.29 11.46 3.35
C GLU A 25 -14.34 10.38 2.85
N LYS A 26 -14.66 9.78 1.72
CA LYS A 26 -13.76 8.77 1.12
C LYS A 26 -12.39 9.38 0.83
N ARG A 27 -12.35 10.57 0.24
CA ARG A 27 -11.06 11.24 -0.04
C ARG A 27 -10.27 11.50 1.21
N HIS A 28 -10.95 11.84 2.30
CA HIS A 28 -10.29 12.02 3.60
C HIS A 28 -9.61 10.72 4.06
N PHE A 29 -10.32 9.60 4.00
CA PHE A 29 -9.77 8.30 4.38
C PHE A 29 -8.61 7.89 3.48
N VAL A 30 -8.75 8.06 2.17
CA VAL A 30 -7.71 7.70 1.21
C VAL A 30 -6.47 8.56 1.43
N ARG A 31 -6.64 9.86 1.63
CA ARG A 31 -5.52 10.78 1.88
C ARG A 31 -4.79 10.39 3.17
N SER A 32 -5.55 10.11 4.22
CA SER A 32 -4.97 9.67 5.49
C SER A 32 -4.16 8.38 5.31
N ALA A 33 -4.72 7.42 4.60
CA ALA A 33 -4.01 6.17 4.34
C ALA A 33 -2.72 6.41 3.57
N LYS A 34 -2.76 7.20 2.51
CA LYS A 34 -1.58 7.51 1.70
C LYS A 34 -0.51 8.21 2.51
N ASP A 35 -0.90 9.22 3.27
CA ASP A 35 0.05 10.01 4.08
C ASP A 35 0.73 9.14 5.14
N ASN A 36 -0.03 8.31 5.83
CA ASN A 36 0.52 7.43 6.84
C ASN A 36 1.44 6.38 6.25
N LEU A 37 1.06 5.78 5.12
CA LEU A 37 1.92 4.78 4.47
C LEU A 37 3.23 5.40 4.02
N ARG A 38 3.19 6.62 3.48
CA ARG A 38 4.41 7.35 3.11
C ARG A 38 5.27 7.67 4.32
N ASN A 39 4.66 8.19 5.37
CA ASN A 39 5.40 8.67 6.53
C ASN A 39 5.95 7.55 7.40
N ARG A 40 5.19 6.47 7.56
CA ARG A 40 5.59 5.37 8.44
C ARG A 40 6.49 4.35 7.77
N PHE A 41 6.29 4.11 6.47
CA PHE A 41 6.97 3.02 5.77
C PHE A 41 7.80 3.49 4.58
N GLY A 42 7.85 4.80 4.36
CA GLY A 42 8.57 5.34 3.21
C GLY A 42 7.99 4.88 1.88
N ALA A 43 6.71 4.53 1.86
CA ALA A 43 6.10 3.93 0.68
C ALA A 43 5.67 4.98 -0.34
N ALA A 44 5.67 4.59 -1.61
CA ALA A 44 4.97 5.29 -2.65
C ALA A 44 3.58 4.66 -2.76
N VAL A 45 2.55 5.49 -2.88
CA VAL A 45 1.16 5.01 -2.83
C VAL A 45 0.33 5.72 -3.88
N ALA A 46 -0.52 4.95 -4.55
CA ALA A 46 -1.49 5.50 -5.49
C ALA A 46 -2.83 4.79 -5.34
N GLU A 47 -3.91 5.54 -5.49
CA GLU A 47 -5.23 4.95 -5.64
C GLU A 47 -5.39 4.53 -7.10
N VAL A 48 -5.65 3.25 -7.35
CA VAL A 48 -5.58 2.68 -8.69
C VAL A 48 -6.92 2.22 -9.24
N ASP A 49 -7.94 2.09 -8.40
CA ASP A 49 -9.27 1.67 -8.85
C ASP A 49 -10.36 2.17 -7.89
N HIS A 50 -11.60 2.04 -8.33
CA HIS A 50 -12.80 2.41 -7.57
C HIS A 50 -12.92 3.92 -7.30
N HIS A 51 -12.38 4.75 -8.19
CA HIS A 51 -12.40 6.21 -8.03
C HIS A 51 -13.82 6.75 -7.91
N ASP A 52 -14.78 6.13 -8.58
CA ASP A 52 -16.17 6.61 -8.60
C ASP A 52 -17.00 6.08 -7.42
N LEU A 53 -16.45 5.15 -6.65
CA LEU A 53 -17.17 4.58 -5.51
C LEU A 53 -16.71 5.28 -4.23
N TRP A 54 -17.66 5.68 -3.41
CA TRP A 54 -17.34 6.39 -2.16
C TRP A 54 -17.05 5.47 -0.98
N GLN A 55 -17.36 4.17 -1.10
CA GLN A 55 -17.12 3.22 -0.02
C GLN A 55 -16.02 2.21 -0.33
N ARG A 56 -15.32 2.36 -1.44
CA ARG A 56 -14.25 1.44 -1.83
C ARG A 56 -13.06 2.18 -2.43
N ALA A 57 -11.88 1.64 -2.19
CA ALA A 57 -10.66 2.12 -2.84
C ALA A 57 -9.72 0.94 -3.04
N ALA A 58 -8.98 0.97 -4.13
CA ALA A 58 -7.85 0.06 -4.32
C ALA A 58 -6.57 0.88 -4.33
N LEU A 59 -5.64 0.54 -3.46
CA LEU A 59 -4.35 1.22 -3.35
C LEU A 59 -3.23 0.28 -3.77
N THR A 60 -2.30 0.80 -4.56
CA THR A 60 -1.03 0.12 -4.78
C THR A 60 0.03 0.83 -3.93
N VAL A 61 0.76 0.04 -3.16
CA VAL A 61 1.76 0.52 -2.19
C VAL A 61 3.09 -0.12 -2.53
N ALA A 62 4.12 0.68 -2.72
CA ALA A 62 5.45 0.17 -3.04
C ALA A 62 6.44 0.54 -1.94
N CYS A 63 7.01 -0.47 -1.31
CA CYS A 63 8.02 -0.33 -0.27
C CYS A 63 9.37 -0.79 -0.83
N VAL A 64 10.33 0.11 -0.82
CA VAL A 64 11.65 -0.14 -1.39
C VAL A 64 12.65 -0.33 -0.25
N ALA A 65 13.48 -1.36 -0.37
CA ALA A 65 14.55 -1.62 0.60
C ALA A 65 15.75 -2.26 -0.10
N ARG A 66 16.88 -2.27 0.59
CA ARG A 66 18.10 -2.84 0.03
C ARG A 66 18.14 -4.36 0.05
N SER A 67 17.30 -5.00 0.88
CA SER A 67 17.24 -6.47 0.97
C SER A 67 15.81 -6.95 0.88
N ALA A 68 15.64 -8.20 0.48
CA ALA A 68 14.32 -8.83 0.44
C ALA A 68 13.69 -8.89 1.82
N HIS A 69 14.51 -9.17 2.85
CA HIS A 69 14.03 -9.22 4.22
C HIS A 69 13.46 -7.86 4.66
N ASP A 70 14.20 -6.78 4.41
CA ASP A 70 13.77 -5.45 4.82
C ASP A 70 12.54 -5.00 4.05
N ALA A 71 12.47 -5.29 2.75
CA ALA A 71 11.28 -4.99 1.96
C ALA A 71 10.06 -5.73 2.50
N GLY A 72 10.24 -7.00 2.88
CA GLY A 72 9.19 -7.80 3.48
C GLY A 72 8.72 -7.26 4.83
N GLU A 73 9.67 -6.79 5.66
CA GLU A 73 9.34 -6.18 6.95
C GLU A 73 8.51 -4.91 6.77
N LEU A 74 8.87 -4.06 5.82
CA LEU A 74 8.09 -2.87 5.52
C LEU A 74 6.69 -3.23 5.03
N ALA A 75 6.59 -4.21 4.15
CA ALA A 75 5.30 -4.66 3.63
C ALA A 75 4.43 -5.27 4.73
N ASP A 76 5.03 -6.06 5.63
CA ASP A 76 4.30 -6.62 6.77
C ASP A 76 3.73 -5.51 7.65
N GLY A 77 4.54 -4.50 7.93
CA GLY A 77 4.10 -3.35 8.72
C GLY A 77 2.99 -2.57 8.05
N ALA A 78 3.13 -2.32 6.75
CA ALA A 78 2.13 -1.60 5.98
C ALA A 78 0.80 -2.35 5.94
N GLU A 79 0.84 -3.65 5.72
CA GLU A 79 -0.36 -4.47 5.71
C GLU A 79 -1.05 -4.50 7.07
N ARG A 80 -0.29 -4.67 8.14
CA ARG A 80 -0.84 -4.62 9.50
C ARG A 80 -1.49 -3.28 9.80
N TRP A 81 -0.84 -2.20 9.38
CA TRP A 81 -1.39 -0.87 9.60
C TRP A 81 -2.69 -0.68 8.84
N LEU A 82 -2.74 -1.13 7.57
CA LEU A 82 -3.95 -1.07 6.76
C LEU A 82 -5.08 -1.88 7.38
N ALA A 83 -4.77 -3.03 7.97
CA ALA A 83 -5.76 -3.89 8.59
C ALA A 83 -6.30 -3.33 9.91
N SER A 84 -5.60 -2.38 10.53
CA SER A 84 -5.97 -1.81 11.82
C SER A 84 -6.64 -0.44 11.74
N GLY A 85 -6.85 0.08 10.53
CA GLY A 85 -7.44 1.41 10.34
C GLY A 85 -8.95 1.44 10.54
N GLU A 86 -9.52 2.62 10.27
CA GLU A 86 -10.96 2.86 10.41
C GLU A 86 -11.78 2.23 9.28
N TRP A 87 -11.13 1.55 8.39
CA TRP A 87 -11.72 0.88 7.23
C TRP A 87 -11.50 -0.61 7.35
N THR A 88 -12.13 -1.36 6.44
CA THR A 88 -11.92 -2.81 6.36
C THR A 88 -10.94 -3.11 5.23
N LEU A 89 -9.87 -3.83 5.52
CA LEU A 89 -8.99 -4.37 4.50
C LEU A 89 -9.63 -5.64 3.95
N VAL A 90 -10.20 -5.53 2.76
CA VAL A 90 -10.96 -6.63 2.14
C VAL A 90 -10.02 -7.66 1.53
N ARG A 91 -8.94 -7.18 0.92
CA ARG A 91 -7.99 -8.04 0.21
C ARG A 91 -6.65 -7.33 0.14
N CYS A 92 -5.58 -8.10 0.27
CA CYS A 92 -4.23 -7.58 0.10
C CYS A 92 -3.38 -8.62 -0.60
N ASP A 93 -2.92 -8.31 -1.80
CA ASP A 93 -2.01 -9.14 -2.57
C ASP A 93 -0.62 -8.56 -2.50
N ARG A 94 0.39 -9.41 -2.59
CA ARG A 94 1.78 -9.01 -2.44
C ARG A 94 2.65 -9.57 -3.56
N LEU A 95 3.56 -8.73 -4.05
CA LEU A 95 4.57 -9.12 -5.02
C LEU A 95 5.92 -8.54 -4.58
N LEU A 96 6.97 -9.36 -4.62
CA LEU A 96 8.32 -8.90 -4.35
C LEU A 96 9.10 -8.90 -5.66
N VAL A 97 9.72 -7.76 -5.98
CA VAL A 97 10.42 -7.55 -7.24
C VAL A 97 11.82 -7.04 -6.95
N SER A 98 12.79 -7.49 -7.74
CA SER A 98 14.13 -6.91 -7.75
C SER A 98 14.45 -6.41 -9.14
N PRO A 99 14.98 -5.17 -9.27
CA PRO A 99 15.34 -4.64 -10.59
C PRO A 99 16.32 -5.50 -11.37
N GLY A 100 17.11 -6.33 -10.67
CA GLY A 100 18.07 -7.20 -11.33
C GLY A 100 17.51 -8.51 -11.84
N ASP A 101 16.29 -8.87 -11.45
CA ASP A 101 15.71 -10.18 -11.76
C ASP A 101 15.23 -10.32 -13.20
N ASP A 102 15.09 -9.20 -13.87
CA ASP A 102 14.51 -9.12 -15.20
C ASP A 102 15.53 -9.07 -16.32
N ALA A 103 16.73 -9.24 -15.97
CA ALA A 103 17.82 -9.12 -16.92
C ALA A 103 17.83 -10.25 -17.96
#